data_cfa0afd3daf17d94eb7dbcaf05cfbed7
#
_entry.id   cfa0afd3daf17d94eb7dbcaf05cfbed7
#
_cell.length_a   1.000
_cell.length_b   1.000
_cell.length_c   1.000
_cell.angle_alpha   90.00
_cell.angle_beta   90.00
_cell.angle_gamma   90.00
#
_symmetry.space_group_name_H-M   'P 1'
#
loop_
_entity.id
_entity.type
_entity.pdbx_description
1 polymer ?
#
loop_
_entity_poly.entity_id
_entity_poly.type
_entity_poly.pdbx_seq_one_letter_code
_entity_poly.pdbx_strand_id
1 'polypeptide(L)'
;MQANIVCIKWGTKYGSEYVNRLLRGIEKHLQMPFRFLCLTENSEGIDKQVEIHPLPVTPFDEGAFDARKGGETWRKVGLFQPGLAGLEGDTLFLDLDVVLTGPLDDFFTFEPGRFCVIHDWLEKRRAWMPGRDGKVGNTSVFRFHPERHSRVYQHFCDHQAEVLGTFRIEQQYVSRTLMDDLAFWPEKWVCSFKRSCRPLFPLNLIREPYQPSEMRVLAFHGYPLPDQAIAGYQGGVFKSTLPATWLSAHWKDAA
;
A
#
# COMPACT_ATOMS: atom_id res chain seq x y z
N MET A 1 2.44 -5.85 23.39
CA MET A 1 1.75 -5.10 22.29
C MET A 1 1.52 -6.12 21.18
N GLN A 2 0.34 -6.15 20.59
CA GLN A 2 0.03 -6.98 19.42
C GLN A 2 -0.09 -6.05 18.21
N ALA A 3 0.53 -6.42 17.10
CA ALA A 3 0.47 -5.65 15.86
C ALA A 3 -0.83 -5.93 15.11
N ASN A 4 -1.52 -4.91 14.61
CA ASN A 4 -2.61 -5.08 13.67
C ASN A 4 -2.10 -4.80 12.25
N ILE A 5 -2.35 -5.74 11.35
CA ILE A 5 -2.04 -5.58 9.92
C ILE A 5 -3.34 -5.79 9.14
N VAL A 6 -3.60 -4.94 8.17
CA VAL A 6 -4.83 -5.01 7.38
C VAL A 6 -4.54 -4.88 5.89
N CYS A 7 -5.24 -5.66 5.07
CA CYS A 7 -5.29 -5.48 3.62
C CYS A 7 -6.75 -5.44 3.14
N ILE A 8 -6.95 -4.94 1.93
CA ILE A 8 -8.26 -4.95 1.25
C ILE A 8 -8.13 -5.82 0.00
N LYS A 9 -9.00 -6.84 -0.12
CA LYS A 9 -9.15 -7.65 -1.33
C LYS A 9 -10.57 -7.48 -1.85
N TRP A 10 -10.71 -6.87 -3.03
CA TRP A 10 -11.99 -6.65 -3.66
C TRP A 10 -11.92 -6.91 -5.17
N GLY A 11 -13.07 -7.24 -5.75
CA GLY A 11 -13.15 -7.59 -7.16
C GLY A 11 -12.29 -8.81 -7.52
N THR A 12 -11.90 -8.89 -8.78
CA THR A 12 -11.22 -10.07 -9.36
C THR A 12 -9.76 -9.84 -9.75
N LYS A 13 -9.22 -8.63 -9.50
CA LYS A 13 -7.87 -8.27 -9.93
C LYS A 13 -6.78 -9.08 -9.20
N TYR A 14 -6.98 -9.35 -7.91
CA TYR A 14 -6.07 -10.11 -7.06
C TYR A 14 -6.81 -11.30 -6.45
N GLY A 15 -6.27 -12.49 -6.60
CA GLY A 15 -6.80 -13.70 -6.00
C GLY A 15 -6.41 -13.85 -4.53
N SER A 16 -6.87 -14.94 -3.90
CA SER A 16 -6.52 -15.29 -2.52
C SER A 16 -5.02 -15.53 -2.32
N GLU A 17 -4.31 -15.95 -3.37
CA GLU A 17 -2.87 -16.18 -3.34
C GLU A 17 -2.07 -14.92 -2.96
N TYR A 18 -2.54 -13.72 -3.30
CA TYR A 18 -1.92 -12.47 -2.89
C TYR A 18 -2.02 -12.26 -1.37
N VAL A 19 -3.19 -12.54 -0.79
CA VAL A 19 -3.41 -12.45 0.67
C VAL A 19 -2.54 -13.48 1.39
N ASN A 20 -2.51 -14.72 0.88
CA ASN A 20 -1.74 -15.80 1.48
C ASN A 20 -0.22 -15.54 1.41
N ARG A 21 0.28 -14.98 0.31
CA ARG A 21 1.69 -14.56 0.18
C ARG A 21 2.03 -13.42 1.16
N LEU A 22 1.09 -12.49 1.34
CA LEU A 22 1.27 -11.41 2.30
C LEU A 22 1.35 -11.94 3.73
N LEU A 23 0.45 -12.90 4.11
CA LEU A 23 0.51 -13.59 5.41
C LEU A 23 1.88 -14.21 5.65
N ARG A 24 2.39 -15.00 4.71
CA ARG A 24 3.71 -15.65 4.84
C ARG A 24 4.85 -14.65 4.94
N GLY A 25 4.75 -13.55 4.19
CA GLY A 25 5.72 -12.46 4.33
C GLY A 25 5.70 -11.83 5.72
N ILE A 26 4.51 -11.65 6.30
CA ILE A 26 4.34 -11.14 7.67
C ILE A 26 4.95 -12.13 8.68
N GLU A 27 4.59 -13.41 8.59
CA GLU A 27 5.15 -14.46 9.46
C GLU A 27 6.68 -14.53 9.42
N LYS A 28 7.26 -14.33 8.24
CA LYS A 28 8.71 -14.35 8.05
C LYS A 28 9.43 -13.13 8.61
N HIS A 29 8.79 -11.97 8.58
CA HIS A 29 9.46 -10.68 8.78
C HIS A 29 8.96 -9.87 9.98
N LEU A 30 7.95 -10.35 10.73
CA LEU A 30 7.46 -9.71 11.94
C LEU A 30 7.70 -10.64 13.14
N GLN A 31 8.38 -10.13 14.18
CA GLN A 31 8.71 -10.91 15.37
C GLN A 31 7.67 -10.79 16.48
N MET A 32 6.93 -9.67 16.51
CA MET A 32 5.89 -9.47 17.53
C MET A 32 4.61 -10.23 17.20
N PRO A 33 3.78 -10.60 18.22
CA PRO A 33 2.45 -11.18 17.99
C PRO A 33 1.61 -10.23 17.11
N PHE A 34 0.86 -10.79 16.16
CA PHE A 34 0.07 -10.00 15.23
C PHE A 34 -1.32 -10.57 14.98
N ARG A 35 -2.22 -9.72 14.52
CA ARG A 35 -3.46 -10.05 13.83
C ARG A 35 -3.30 -9.62 12.38
N PHE A 36 -3.69 -10.46 11.45
CA PHE A 36 -3.74 -10.10 10.03
C PHE A 36 -5.18 -10.19 9.53
N LEU A 37 -5.73 -9.06 9.15
CA LEU A 37 -7.11 -8.90 8.72
C LEU A 37 -7.17 -8.68 7.20
N CYS A 38 -8.08 -9.38 6.55
CA CYS A 38 -8.43 -9.14 5.15
C CYS A 38 -9.88 -8.65 5.04
N LEU A 39 -10.05 -7.42 4.58
CA LEU A 39 -11.37 -6.85 4.29
C LEU A 39 -11.76 -7.28 2.88
N THR A 40 -12.81 -8.12 2.75
CA THR A 40 -13.16 -8.71 1.45
C THR A 40 -14.63 -9.12 1.36
N GLU A 41 -15.18 -9.14 0.16
CA GLU A 41 -16.46 -9.74 -0.17
C GLU A 41 -16.35 -11.25 -0.52
N ASN A 42 -15.12 -11.74 -0.77
CA ASN A 42 -14.88 -13.13 -1.14
C ASN A 42 -13.62 -13.68 -0.45
N SER A 43 -13.84 -14.59 0.51
CA SER A 43 -12.78 -15.24 1.29
C SER A 43 -12.33 -16.60 0.75
N GLU A 44 -12.86 -17.06 -0.39
CA GLU A 44 -12.52 -18.35 -0.97
C GLU A 44 -11.01 -18.48 -1.22
N GLY A 45 -10.40 -19.54 -0.69
CA GLY A 45 -8.98 -19.84 -0.85
C GLY A 45 -8.05 -18.99 0.02
N ILE A 46 -8.55 -18.10 0.88
CA ILE A 46 -7.74 -17.39 1.86
C ILE A 46 -7.42 -18.33 3.03
N ASP A 47 -6.17 -18.24 3.51
CA ASP A 47 -5.68 -19.02 4.64
C ASP A 47 -6.50 -18.75 5.91
N LYS A 48 -6.77 -19.81 6.70
CA LYS A 48 -7.60 -19.74 7.92
C LYS A 48 -6.99 -18.90 9.05
N GLN A 49 -5.71 -18.59 8.99
CA GLN A 49 -5.03 -17.71 9.94
C GLN A 49 -5.35 -16.22 9.69
N VAL A 50 -5.90 -15.89 8.52
CA VAL A 50 -6.32 -14.52 8.18
C VAL A 50 -7.72 -14.27 8.74
N GLU A 51 -7.86 -13.20 9.50
CA GLU A 51 -9.17 -12.78 10.00
C GLU A 51 -9.96 -12.12 8.87
N ILE A 52 -11.11 -12.69 8.51
CA ILE A 52 -11.95 -12.19 7.41
C ILE A 52 -13.00 -11.23 7.95
N HIS A 53 -13.07 -10.05 7.36
CA HIS A 53 -14.09 -9.04 7.64
C HIS A 53 -14.72 -8.53 6.34
N PRO A 54 -15.96 -8.05 6.38
CA PRO A 54 -16.58 -7.43 5.21
C PRO A 54 -15.81 -6.17 4.79
N LEU A 55 -15.94 -5.80 3.53
CA LEU A 55 -15.42 -4.52 3.03
C LEU A 55 -16.00 -3.37 3.86
N PRO A 56 -15.20 -2.34 4.15
CA PRO A 56 -15.70 -1.17 4.86
C PRO A 56 -16.84 -0.54 4.06
N VAL A 57 -17.87 -0.10 4.78
CA VAL A 57 -18.95 0.65 4.16
C VAL A 57 -18.38 1.98 3.67
N THR A 58 -18.30 2.12 2.38
CA THR A 58 -17.93 3.39 1.78
C THR A 58 -19.19 4.23 1.62
N PRO A 59 -19.22 5.46 2.12
CA PRO A 59 -20.44 6.31 2.08
C PRO A 59 -20.65 6.92 0.69
N PHE A 60 -20.37 6.17 -0.37
CA PHE A 60 -20.50 6.68 -1.73
C PHE A 60 -21.27 5.72 -2.62
N ASP A 61 -21.97 6.31 -3.58
CA ASP A 61 -22.52 5.60 -4.71
C ASP A 61 -21.37 4.99 -5.52
N GLU A 62 -21.29 3.66 -5.55
CA GLU A 62 -20.23 2.93 -6.26
C GLU A 62 -20.14 3.33 -7.74
N GLY A 63 -21.27 3.65 -8.36
CA GLY A 63 -21.32 4.14 -9.74
C GLY A 63 -20.62 5.48 -9.97
N ALA A 64 -20.49 6.32 -8.95
CA ALA A 64 -19.77 7.59 -9.06
C ALA A 64 -18.24 7.43 -9.15
N PHE A 65 -17.71 6.28 -8.73
CA PHE A 65 -16.26 5.99 -8.71
C PHE A 65 -15.78 5.27 -9.96
N ASP A 66 -16.55 4.36 -10.51
CA ASP A 66 -16.17 3.58 -11.70
C ASP A 66 -15.91 4.47 -12.92
N ALA A 67 -16.52 5.65 -12.96
CA ALA A 67 -16.31 6.65 -14.00
C ALA A 67 -15.02 7.48 -13.85
N ARG A 68 -14.34 7.43 -12.69
CA ARG A 68 -13.14 8.23 -12.41
C ARG A 68 -11.86 7.40 -12.49
N LYS A 69 -10.88 7.90 -13.22
CA LYS A 69 -9.53 7.34 -13.20
C LYS A 69 -8.96 7.39 -11.77
N GLY A 70 -8.80 6.23 -11.13
CA GLY A 70 -8.35 6.10 -9.74
C GLY A 70 -9.50 5.99 -8.72
N GLY A 71 -10.75 5.82 -9.15
CA GLY A 71 -11.92 5.62 -8.28
C GLY A 71 -11.74 4.49 -7.27
N GLU A 72 -11.12 3.40 -7.71
CA GLU A 72 -10.82 2.22 -6.89
C GLU A 72 -10.05 2.51 -5.59
N THR A 73 -9.15 3.49 -5.61
CA THR A 73 -8.29 3.81 -4.46
C THR A 73 -9.05 4.46 -3.32
N TRP A 74 -10.19 5.09 -3.59
CA TRP A 74 -11.02 5.75 -2.58
C TRP A 74 -11.62 4.79 -1.56
N ARG A 75 -11.71 3.50 -1.83
CA ARG A 75 -12.11 2.47 -0.85
C ARG A 75 -11.24 2.50 0.40
N LYS A 76 -9.99 2.95 0.30
CA LYS A 76 -9.07 3.09 1.45
C LYS A 76 -9.54 4.13 2.47
N VAL A 77 -10.39 5.07 2.10
CA VAL A 77 -11.00 6.00 3.06
C VAL A 77 -11.84 5.25 4.11
N GLY A 78 -12.46 4.14 3.72
CA GLY A 78 -13.20 3.28 4.63
C GLY A 78 -12.35 2.63 5.73
N LEU A 79 -11.02 2.54 5.57
CA LEU A 79 -10.12 2.05 6.63
C LEU A 79 -10.12 2.94 7.86
N PHE A 80 -10.46 4.21 7.71
CA PHE A 80 -10.54 5.19 8.79
C PHE A 80 -11.91 5.24 9.47
N GLN A 81 -12.83 4.30 9.13
CA GLN A 81 -14.13 4.19 9.78
C GLN A 81 -13.96 3.83 11.26
N PRO A 82 -14.60 4.56 12.19
CA PRO A 82 -14.57 4.22 13.61
C PRO A 82 -15.10 2.81 13.87
N GLY A 83 -14.40 2.03 14.69
CA GLY A 83 -14.80 0.68 15.06
C GLY A 83 -14.63 -0.38 13.98
N LEU A 84 -13.98 -0.07 12.85
CA LEU A 84 -13.74 -1.03 11.76
C LEU A 84 -13.06 -2.30 12.27
N ALA A 85 -13.73 -3.45 12.10
CA ALA A 85 -13.21 -4.78 12.44
C ALA A 85 -12.64 -4.91 13.87
N GLY A 86 -13.07 -4.05 14.82
CA GLY A 86 -12.54 -4.03 16.18
C GLY A 86 -11.04 -3.72 16.26
N LEU A 87 -10.53 -2.94 15.30
CA LEU A 87 -9.14 -2.50 15.29
C LEU A 87 -8.90 -1.47 16.41
N GLU A 88 -7.94 -1.74 17.26
CA GLU A 88 -7.47 -0.86 18.32
C GLU A 88 -5.96 -0.65 18.19
N GLY A 89 -5.50 0.57 18.46
CA GLY A 89 -4.08 0.91 18.38
C GLY A 89 -3.54 1.08 16.96
N ASP A 90 -2.21 1.16 16.85
CA ASP A 90 -1.54 1.36 15.58
C ASP A 90 -1.75 0.15 14.64
N THR A 91 -2.22 0.44 13.44
CA THR A 91 -2.57 -0.54 12.41
C THR A 91 -1.77 -0.27 11.13
N LEU A 92 -1.06 -1.27 10.63
CA LEU A 92 -0.32 -1.20 9.37
C LEU A 92 -1.20 -1.70 8.22
N PHE A 93 -1.44 -0.84 7.25
CA PHE A 93 -2.09 -1.21 5.99
C PHE A 93 -1.04 -1.59 4.94
N LEU A 94 -1.31 -2.67 4.22
CA LEU A 94 -0.49 -3.16 3.12
C LEU A 94 -1.37 -3.42 1.88
N ASP A 95 -1.02 -2.84 0.73
CA ASP A 95 -1.61 -3.23 -0.55
C ASP A 95 -1.24 -4.68 -0.88
N LEU A 96 -2.10 -5.37 -1.64
CA LEU A 96 -1.89 -6.78 -1.98
C LEU A 96 -0.70 -7.01 -2.94
N ASP A 97 -0.29 -6.00 -3.68
CA ASP A 97 0.82 -6.07 -4.62
C ASP A 97 2.15 -5.54 -4.04
N VAL A 98 2.27 -5.49 -2.72
CA VAL A 98 3.57 -5.26 -2.07
C VAL A 98 4.26 -6.59 -1.77
N VAL A 99 5.59 -6.59 -1.75
CA VAL A 99 6.42 -7.73 -1.40
C VAL A 99 7.24 -7.40 -0.16
N LEU A 100 7.11 -8.23 0.87
CA LEU A 100 7.83 -8.08 2.12
C LEU A 100 9.21 -8.72 1.98
N THR A 101 10.27 -7.95 2.24
CA THR A 101 11.66 -8.35 1.98
C THR A 101 12.58 -8.22 3.20
N GLY A 102 12.09 -7.64 4.29
CA GLY A 102 12.86 -7.41 5.50
C GLY A 102 12.00 -7.10 6.73
N PRO A 103 12.60 -6.84 7.90
CA PRO A 103 11.92 -6.70 9.19
C PRO A 103 10.81 -5.65 9.19
N LEU A 104 9.67 -5.98 9.84
CA LEU A 104 8.49 -5.10 9.93
C LEU A 104 8.31 -4.47 11.32
N ASP A 105 9.00 -4.94 12.34
CA ASP A 105 8.79 -4.50 13.72
C ASP A 105 8.94 -2.99 13.88
N ASP A 106 9.91 -2.38 13.21
CA ASP A 106 10.15 -0.94 13.27
C ASP A 106 9.01 -0.10 12.65
N PHE A 107 8.14 -0.67 11.80
CA PHE A 107 6.96 0.04 11.31
C PHE A 107 5.98 0.38 12.43
N PHE A 108 6.02 -0.33 13.55
CA PHE A 108 5.17 -0.09 14.72
C PHE A 108 5.81 0.81 15.78
N THR A 109 7.12 1.02 15.72
CA THR A 109 7.87 1.84 16.70
C THR A 109 8.37 3.18 16.15
N PHE A 110 8.44 3.32 14.84
CA PHE A 110 8.83 4.57 14.18
C PHE A 110 7.75 5.63 14.33
N GLU A 111 8.08 6.84 14.78
CA GLU A 111 7.16 7.99 14.94
C GLU A 111 5.80 7.56 15.57
N PRO A 112 5.79 7.12 16.85
CA PRO A 112 4.61 6.54 17.47
C PRO A 112 3.40 7.47 17.44
N GLY A 113 2.24 6.92 17.10
CA GLY A 113 0.97 7.64 17.06
C GLY A 113 0.79 8.59 15.87
N ARG A 114 1.77 8.72 14.98
CA ARG A 114 1.63 9.50 13.74
C ARG A 114 1.08 8.65 12.59
N PHE A 115 0.47 9.32 11.62
CA PHE A 115 0.14 8.73 10.32
C PHE A 115 1.41 8.61 9.49
N CYS A 116 1.97 7.40 9.43
CA CYS A 116 3.20 7.13 8.68
C CYS A 116 2.86 6.53 7.32
N VAL A 117 3.43 7.08 6.25
CA VAL A 117 3.11 6.68 4.88
C VAL A 117 4.36 6.75 3.98
N ILE A 118 4.33 6.13 2.82
CA ILE A 118 5.40 6.29 1.82
C ILE A 118 5.39 7.74 1.33
N HIS A 119 6.55 8.38 1.23
CA HIS A 119 6.63 9.65 0.51
C HIS A 119 6.42 9.41 -0.98
N ASP A 120 5.40 10.00 -1.59
CA ASP A 120 5.12 9.77 -3.01
C ASP A 120 6.32 10.17 -3.87
N TRP A 121 6.82 9.21 -4.63
CA TRP A 121 8.06 9.37 -5.40
C TRP A 121 7.98 10.46 -6.48
N LEU A 122 6.79 10.75 -7.03
CA LEU A 122 6.60 11.79 -8.03
C LEU A 122 6.42 13.16 -7.40
N GLU A 123 5.62 13.24 -6.32
CA GLU A 123 5.37 14.49 -5.62
C GLU A 123 6.64 15.00 -4.94
N LYS A 124 7.44 14.11 -4.34
CA LYS A 124 8.77 14.45 -3.83
C LYS A 124 9.66 15.10 -4.91
N ARG A 125 9.70 14.51 -6.12
CA ARG A 125 10.48 15.05 -7.23
C ARG A 125 9.95 16.38 -7.78
N ARG A 126 8.70 16.71 -7.49
CA ARG A 126 8.02 17.93 -7.97
C ARG A 126 7.89 19.00 -6.90
N ALA A 127 8.40 18.75 -5.69
CA ALA A 127 8.32 19.69 -4.57
C ALA A 127 8.93 21.07 -4.84
N TRP A 128 9.86 21.16 -5.80
CA TRP A 128 10.45 22.42 -6.26
C TRP A 128 9.55 23.25 -7.18
N MET A 129 8.45 22.66 -7.69
CA MET A 129 7.53 23.37 -8.59
C MET A 129 6.61 24.30 -7.80
N PRO A 130 6.32 25.51 -8.30
CA PRO A 130 5.40 26.43 -7.66
C PRO A 130 4.04 25.80 -7.35
N GLY A 131 3.52 26.04 -6.15
CA GLY A 131 2.22 25.52 -5.69
C GLY A 131 2.23 24.04 -5.24
N ARG A 132 3.40 23.41 -5.16
CA ARG A 132 3.56 22.05 -4.63
C ARG A 132 4.45 22.08 -3.40
N ASP A 133 3.95 21.49 -2.31
CA ASP A 133 4.69 21.35 -1.05
C ASP A 133 5.43 20.00 -0.92
N GLY A 134 5.19 19.09 -1.89
CA GLY A 134 5.76 17.74 -1.89
C GLY A 134 5.26 16.84 -0.76
N LYS A 135 4.30 17.29 0.02
CA LYS A 135 3.80 16.57 1.22
C LYS A 135 2.61 15.67 0.89
N VAL A 136 2.78 14.81 -0.08
CA VAL A 136 1.78 13.80 -0.45
C VAL A 136 2.36 12.41 -0.22
N GLY A 137 1.61 11.57 0.48
CA GLY A 137 1.94 10.17 0.69
C GLY A 137 1.48 9.28 -0.46
N ASN A 138 2.10 8.12 -0.62
CA ASN A 138 1.58 7.02 -1.41
C ASN A 138 1.03 5.96 -0.46
N THR A 139 -0.25 5.66 -0.58
CA THR A 139 -1.03 4.83 0.36
C THR A 139 -0.94 3.33 0.07
N SER A 140 0.14 2.85 -0.53
CA SER A 140 0.36 1.39 -0.67
C SER A 140 0.85 0.74 0.62
N VAL A 141 1.54 1.50 1.49
CA VAL A 141 1.98 1.07 2.83
C VAL A 141 1.85 2.25 3.78
N PHE A 142 0.97 2.16 4.75
CA PHE A 142 0.82 3.21 5.76
C PHE A 142 0.40 2.64 7.11
N ARG A 143 0.79 3.32 8.19
CA ARG A 143 0.32 3.05 9.53
C ARG A 143 -0.60 4.16 9.98
N PHE A 144 -1.72 3.78 10.56
CA PHE A 144 -2.73 4.68 11.09
C PHE A 144 -3.24 4.19 12.44
N HIS A 145 -3.87 5.07 13.19
CA HIS A 145 -4.60 4.74 14.42
C HIS A 145 -6.10 4.95 14.16
N PRO A 146 -6.94 3.92 14.23
CA PRO A 146 -8.35 3.99 13.80
C PRO A 146 -9.13 5.15 14.44
N GLU A 147 -9.00 5.36 15.75
CA GLU A 147 -9.71 6.43 16.45
C GLU A 147 -9.12 7.81 16.13
N ARG A 148 -7.79 7.97 16.28
CA ARG A 148 -7.10 9.26 16.10
C ARG A 148 -7.26 9.83 14.70
N HIS A 149 -7.22 8.97 13.69
CA HIS A 149 -7.27 9.37 12.29
C HIS A 149 -8.68 9.23 11.68
N SER A 150 -9.71 8.92 12.49
CA SER A 150 -11.11 8.77 12.06
C SER A 150 -11.67 10.02 11.37
N ARG A 151 -11.07 11.19 11.62
CA ARG A 151 -11.44 12.44 10.95
C ARG A 151 -11.38 12.35 9.41
N VAL A 152 -10.55 11.47 8.86
CA VAL A 152 -10.51 11.21 7.41
C VAL A 152 -11.85 10.69 6.92
N TYR A 153 -12.39 9.67 7.58
CA TYR A 153 -13.69 9.10 7.23
C TYR A 153 -14.83 10.07 7.50
N GLN A 154 -14.87 10.66 8.68
CA GLN A 154 -15.92 11.59 9.11
C GLN A 154 -16.03 12.80 8.16
N HIS A 155 -14.91 13.47 7.90
CA HIS A 155 -14.88 14.61 6.98
C HIS A 155 -15.29 14.20 5.56
N PHE A 156 -14.91 13.01 5.10
CA PHE A 156 -15.33 12.51 3.80
C PHE A 156 -16.86 12.30 3.73
N CYS A 157 -17.46 11.73 4.78
CA CYS A 157 -18.92 11.54 4.85
C CYS A 157 -19.68 12.87 4.76
N ASP A 158 -19.18 13.89 5.47
CA ASP A 158 -19.86 15.18 5.56
C ASP A 158 -19.65 16.05 4.31
N HIS A 159 -18.54 15.89 3.58
CA HIS A 159 -18.11 16.78 2.50
C HIS A 159 -17.75 16.03 1.20
N GLN A 160 -18.39 14.91 0.93
CA GLN A 160 -18.04 14.02 -0.20
C GLN A 160 -17.89 14.74 -1.54
N ALA A 161 -18.89 15.53 -1.92
CA ALA A 161 -18.90 16.21 -3.22
C ALA A 161 -17.74 17.22 -3.36
N GLU A 162 -17.44 17.95 -2.30
CA GLU A 162 -16.33 18.90 -2.24
C GLU A 162 -14.97 18.16 -2.33
N VAL A 163 -14.81 17.10 -1.54
CA VAL A 163 -13.59 16.28 -1.53
C VAL A 163 -13.31 15.70 -2.90
N LEU A 164 -14.32 15.09 -3.53
CA LEU A 164 -14.20 14.52 -4.86
C LEU A 164 -14.02 15.57 -5.97
N GLY A 165 -14.50 16.78 -5.75
CA GLY A 165 -14.27 17.94 -6.64
C GLY A 165 -12.83 18.49 -6.51
N THR A 166 -12.25 18.43 -5.33
CA THR A 166 -10.95 19.02 -5.00
C THR A 166 -9.79 18.06 -5.24
N PHE A 167 -9.92 16.80 -4.83
CA PHE A 167 -8.85 15.81 -4.87
C PHE A 167 -9.06 14.79 -6.00
N ARG A 168 -7.98 14.55 -6.72
CA ARG A 168 -8.01 13.60 -7.83
C ARG A 168 -7.99 12.14 -7.36
N ILE A 169 -7.23 11.85 -6.31
CA ILE A 169 -7.01 10.52 -5.74
C ILE A 169 -6.99 10.60 -4.21
N GLU A 170 -7.36 9.52 -3.56
CA GLU A 170 -7.54 9.46 -2.10
C GLU A 170 -6.25 9.79 -1.33
N GLN A 171 -5.08 9.40 -1.82
CA GLN A 171 -3.80 9.65 -1.13
C GLN A 171 -3.50 11.15 -0.96
N GLN A 172 -3.94 12.00 -1.91
CA GLN A 172 -3.84 13.45 -1.77
C GLN A 172 -4.77 13.95 -0.66
N TYR A 173 -6.00 13.45 -0.65
CA TYR A 173 -7.00 13.77 0.37
C TYR A 173 -6.53 13.35 1.77
N VAL A 174 -6.15 12.09 1.94
CA VAL A 174 -5.67 11.55 3.22
C VAL A 174 -4.45 12.34 3.73
N SER A 175 -3.47 12.58 2.86
CA SER A 175 -2.27 13.36 3.23
C SER A 175 -2.61 14.78 3.65
N ARG A 176 -3.56 15.42 2.99
CA ARG A 176 -3.98 16.79 3.31
C ARG A 176 -4.77 16.84 4.63
N THR A 177 -5.69 15.91 4.84
CA THR A 177 -6.51 15.82 6.06
C THR A 177 -5.67 15.50 7.29
N LEU A 178 -4.60 14.71 7.13
CA LEU A 178 -3.71 14.31 8.22
C LEU A 178 -2.38 15.07 8.24
N MET A 179 -2.28 16.24 7.61
CA MET A 179 -1.03 16.99 7.45
C MET A 179 -0.28 17.22 8.76
N ASP A 180 -0.98 17.48 9.86
CA ASP A 180 -0.37 17.74 11.17
C ASP A 180 0.20 16.46 11.81
N ASP A 181 -0.35 15.31 11.46
CA ASP A 181 0.08 13.99 11.93
C ASP A 181 0.95 13.24 10.91
N LEU A 182 1.18 13.83 9.72
CA LEU A 182 1.87 13.17 8.62
C LEU A 182 3.35 12.95 8.91
N ALA A 183 3.81 11.71 8.78
CA ALA A 183 5.21 11.33 8.76
C ALA A 183 5.49 10.43 7.55
N PHE A 184 6.71 10.48 7.04
CA PHE A 184 7.12 9.61 5.94
C PHE A 184 8.05 8.52 6.43
N TRP A 185 7.81 7.28 5.96
CA TRP A 185 8.75 6.19 6.18
C TRP A 185 10.17 6.56 5.72
N PRO A 186 11.21 6.08 6.38
CA PRO A 186 12.56 6.16 5.83
C PRO A 186 12.60 5.60 4.41
N GLU A 187 13.16 6.35 3.47
CA GLU A 187 13.10 6.03 2.03
C GLU A 187 13.64 4.65 1.66
N LYS A 188 14.59 4.17 2.45
CA LYS A 188 15.20 2.84 2.24
C LYS A 188 14.28 1.70 2.66
N TRP A 189 13.28 1.94 3.52
CA TRP A 189 12.41 0.89 4.03
C TRP A 189 11.36 0.47 3.00
N VAL A 190 10.77 1.44 2.30
CA VAL A 190 9.75 1.15 1.29
C VAL A 190 10.21 1.66 -0.06
N CYS A 191 10.58 0.73 -0.92
CA CYS A 191 11.09 1.03 -2.24
C CYS A 191 10.03 0.78 -3.33
N SER A 192 10.14 1.50 -4.44
CA SER A 192 9.33 1.25 -5.63
C SER A 192 10.09 0.37 -6.61
N PHE A 193 9.49 -0.72 -7.09
CA PHE A 193 10.11 -1.53 -8.13
C PHE A 193 10.55 -0.68 -9.33
N LYS A 194 9.67 0.19 -9.81
CA LYS A 194 9.94 1.02 -10.99
C LYS A 194 10.98 2.12 -10.76
N ARG A 195 11.09 2.60 -9.52
CA ARG A 195 11.91 3.80 -9.21
C ARG A 195 13.23 3.46 -8.55
N SER A 196 13.24 2.36 -7.79
CA SER A 196 14.39 1.98 -6.96
C SER A 196 15.11 0.73 -7.44
N CYS A 197 14.41 -0.21 -8.10
CA CYS A 197 15.01 -1.50 -8.49
C CYS A 197 15.33 -1.57 -9.99
N ARG A 198 14.42 -1.08 -10.83
CA ARG A 198 14.56 -1.16 -12.28
C ARG A 198 15.57 -0.14 -12.79
N PRO A 199 16.60 -0.57 -13.55
CA PRO A 199 17.51 0.36 -14.22
C PRO A 199 16.78 1.30 -15.18
N LEU A 200 17.31 2.51 -15.35
CA LEU A 200 16.78 3.45 -16.34
C LEU A 200 17.18 3.02 -17.76
N PHE A 201 16.35 3.41 -18.74
CA PHE A 201 16.68 3.22 -20.15
C PHE A 201 18.02 3.91 -20.53
N PRO A 202 18.90 3.27 -21.31
CA PRO A 202 18.74 1.96 -21.96
C PRO A 202 19.16 0.74 -21.11
N LEU A 203 19.68 0.96 -19.90
CA LEU A 203 20.23 -0.11 -19.04
C LEU A 203 19.18 -1.15 -18.61
N ASN A 204 17.91 -0.78 -18.57
CA ASN A 204 16.80 -1.69 -18.27
C ASN A 204 16.65 -2.85 -19.30
N LEU A 205 17.26 -2.73 -20.47
CA LEU A 205 17.25 -3.76 -21.53
C LEU A 205 18.39 -4.78 -21.39
N ILE A 206 19.44 -4.45 -20.63
CA ILE A 206 20.67 -5.23 -20.53
C ILE A 206 21.13 -5.52 -19.11
N ARG A 207 20.47 -4.93 -18.10
CA ARG A 207 20.76 -5.17 -16.68
C ARG A 207 19.50 -5.61 -15.96
N GLU A 208 19.64 -6.61 -15.11
CA GLU A 208 18.58 -7.05 -14.21
C GLU A 208 18.24 -5.98 -13.16
N PRO A 209 16.99 -5.94 -12.68
CA PRO A 209 16.64 -5.15 -11.50
C PRO A 209 17.47 -5.60 -10.29
N TYR A 210 17.94 -4.64 -9.53
CA TYR A 210 18.71 -4.92 -8.31
C TYR A 210 17.82 -4.80 -7.06
N GLN A 211 18.22 -5.49 -5.99
CA GLN A 211 17.61 -5.37 -4.68
C GLN A 211 18.32 -4.28 -3.88
N PRO A 212 17.66 -3.15 -3.52
CA PRO A 212 18.26 -2.14 -2.65
C PRO A 212 18.61 -2.73 -1.28
N SER A 213 19.74 -2.32 -0.73
CA SER A 213 20.08 -2.62 0.66
C SER A 213 19.09 -1.96 1.62
N GLU A 214 18.82 -2.57 2.75
CA GLU A 214 17.89 -2.08 3.79
C GLU A 214 16.40 -2.01 3.35
N MET A 215 16.06 -2.47 2.15
CA MET A 215 14.67 -2.55 1.71
C MET A 215 13.92 -3.59 2.53
N ARG A 216 12.76 -3.19 3.06
CA ARG A 216 11.88 -4.04 3.88
C ARG A 216 10.57 -4.35 3.17
N VAL A 217 10.08 -3.40 2.38
CA VAL A 217 8.87 -3.56 1.58
C VAL A 217 9.14 -3.03 0.18
N LEU A 218 8.76 -3.82 -0.82
CA LEU A 218 8.79 -3.43 -2.23
C LEU A 218 7.37 -3.17 -2.72
N ALA A 219 7.08 -1.93 -3.12
CA ALA A 219 5.79 -1.54 -3.65
C ALA A 219 5.76 -1.60 -5.18
N PHE A 220 4.69 -2.20 -5.69
CA PHE A 220 4.34 -2.21 -7.10
C PHE A 220 3.18 -1.24 -7.33
N HIS A 221 3.19 -0.50 -8.42
CA HIS A 221 2.11 0.39 -8.80
C HIS A 221 1.84 0.27 -10.31
N GLY A 222 0.82 -0.48 -10.63
CA GLY A 222 0.51 -0.91 -11.98
C GLY A 222 1.57 -1.90 -12.50
N TYR A 223 1.68 -2.02 -13.80
CA TYR A 223 2.58 -3.00 -14.42
C TYR A 223 4.07 -2.60 -14.35
N PRO A 224 4.99 -3.59 -14.20
CA PRO A 224 4.71 -5.01 -13.99
C PRO A 224 4.09 -5.28 -12.61
N LEU A 225 3.34 -6.38 -12.48
CA LEU A 225 3.00 -7.02 -11.21
C LEU A 225 4.19 -7.87 -10.72
N PRO A 226 4.22 -8.31 -9.44
CA PRO A 226 5.35 -9.09 -8.90
C PRO A 226 5.72 -10.32 -9.75
N ASP A 227 4.74 -11.14 -10.13
CA ASP A 227 4.98 -12.33 -10.96
C ASP A 227 5.57 -11.98 -12.34
N GLN A 228 5.11 -10.88 -12.93
CA GLN A 228 5.65 -10.39 -14.20
C GLN A 228 7.07 -9.84 -14.04
N ALA A 229 7.37 -9.18 -12.92
CA ALA A 229 8.72 -8.70 -12.65
C ALA A 229 9.71 -9.85 -12.47
N ILE A 230 9.29 -10.96 -11.84
CA ILE A 230 10.09 -12.18 -11.71
C ILE A 230 10.39 -12.80 -13.06
N ALA A 231 9.39 -12.88 -13.94
CA ALA A 231 9.53 -13.48 -15.27
C ALA A 231 10.24 -12.57 -16.30
N GLY A 232 10.37 -11.29 -16.00
CA GLY A 232 10.70 -10.24 -16.96
C GLY A 232 9.45 -9.68 -17.63
N TYR A 233 9.44 -8.36 -17.86
CA TYR A 233 8.27 -7.68 -18.38
C TYR A 233 8.58 -6.87 -19.64
N GLN A 234 7.75 -6.99 -20.66
CA GLN A 234 7.85 -6.26 -21.92
C GLN A 234 6.71 -5.24 -22.04
N GLY A 235 6.96 -4.02 -21.64
CA GLY A 235 6.01 -2.90 -21.68
C GLY A 235 6.44 -1.75 -22.58
N GLY A 236 7.20 -2.06 -23.63
CA GLY A 236 7.89 -1.10 -24.48
C GLY A 236 9.24 -0.67 -23.88
N VAL A 237 10.13 -0.11 -24.71
CA VAL A 237 11.55 0.12 -24.39
C VAL A 237 11.83 0.80 -23.05
N PHE A 238 10.99 1.76 -22.64
CA PHE A 238 11.13 2.48 -21.39
C PHE A 238 10.55 1.76 -20.17
N LYS A 239 9.67 0.78 -20.36
CA LYS A 239 8.94 0.08 -19.28
C LYS A 239 9.35 -1.37 -19.12
N SER A 240 10.05 -1.94 -20.11
CA SER A 240 10.55 -3.30 -20.05
C SER A 240 11.56 -3.50 -18.93
N THR A 241 11.66 -4.72 -18.44
CA THR A 241 12.65 -5.12 -17.45
C THR A 241 13.06 -6.57 -17.69
N LEU A 242 14.33 -6.88 -17.50
CA LEU A 242 14.81 -8.25 -17.38
C LEU A 242 14.22 -8.91 -16.13
N PRO A 243 14.28 -10.25 -16.02
CA PRO A 243 13.82 -10.97 -14.83
C PRO A 243 14.44 -10.46 -13.55
N ALA A 244 13.62 -10.21 -12.53
CA ALA A 244 14.05 -9.91 -11.17
C ALA A 244 14.09 -11.21 -10.36
N THR A 245 15.07 -12.07 -10.63
CA THR A 245 15.13 -13.44 -10.10
C THR A 245 15.18 -13.50 -8.57
N TRP A 246 15.85 -12.53 -7.91
CA TRP A 246 15.93 -12.42 -6.47
C TRP A 246 14.56 -12.27 -5.79
N LEU A 247 13.57 -11.71 -6.50
CA LEU A 247 12.22 -11.46 -5.99
C LEU A 247 11.47 -12.76 -5.69
N SER A 248 11.81 -13.86 -6.36
CA SER A 248 11.18 -15.17 -6.15
C SER A 248 11.31 -15.66 -4.72
N ALA A 249 12.42 -15.36 -4.03
CA ALA A 249 12.65 -15.78 -2.66
C ALA A 249 11.73 -15.07 -1.63
N HIS A 250 11.04 -14.02 -2.05
CA HIS A 250 10.15 -13.23 -1.22
C HIS A 250 8.68 -13.31 -1.65
N TRP A 251 8.41 -13.75 -2.87
CA TRP A 251 7.08 -13.73 -3.47
C TRP A 251 6.50 -15.12 -3.74
N LYS A 252 7.32 -16.06 -4.16
CA LYS A 252 6.86 -17.42 -4.39
C LYS A 252 6.82 -18.18 -3.07
N ASP A 253 5.85 -19.08 -2.97
CA ASP A 253 5.82 -20.06 -1.90
C ASP A 253 7.13 -20.86 -1.94
N ALA A 254 7.77 -21.06 -0.80
CA ALA A 254 8.81 -22.06 -0.68
C ALA A 254 8.18 -23.41 -1.07
N ALA A 255 8.70 -24.02 -2.12
CA ALA A 255 8.27 -25.33 -2.57
C ALA A 255 8.51 -26.38 -1.49
#